data_2b381d88ee949c660ea4141e7dccaa60
#
_entry.id   2b381d88ee949c660ea4141e7dccaa60
#
_cell.length_a   1.000
_cell.length_b   1.000
_cell.length_c   1.000
_cell.angle_alpha   90.00
_cell.angle_beta   90.00
_cell.angle_gamma   90.00
#
_symmetry.space_group_name_H-M   'P 1'
#
loop_
_entity.id
_entity.type
_entity.pdbx_description
1 polymer ?
#
loop_
_entity_poly.entity_id
_entity_poly.type
_entity_poly.pdbx_seq_one_letter_code
_entity_poly.pdbx_strand_id
1 'polypeptide(L)'
;YDQCLMLAPGYLPAQKALVRLYEKQGKWLDLVGMYEQDLTDTTDREEQIQTLNKMAQIHEDRLTDFPHAIECLKRVLEIASDHLPTVRNLGRLYERAGRWTDLLGLHDQEAALSGDTRQVVSLAHRNAEILEEQLKDRAGAVAAYERVLALSPAYPPALKALGRLYAQDGKWEELTRMYRAEAEIAPTT
;
A
#
# COMPACT_ATOMS: atom_id res chain seq x y z
N TYR A 1 -2.55 11.45 36.51
CA TYR A 1 -2.04 10.22 35.89
C TYR A 1 -0.59 10.39 35.46
N ASP A 2 -0.17 11.55 34.89
CA ASP A 2 1.21 11.82 34.50
C ASP A 2 2.17 11.64 35.67
N GLN A 3 1.82 12.12 36.84
CA GLN A 3 2.63 11.91 38.05
C GLN A 3 2.73 10.43 38.47
N CYS A 4 1.68 9.63 38.21
CA CYS A 4 1.73 8.19 38.47
C CYS A 4 2.71 7.49 37.52
N LEU A 5 2.75 7.89 36.25
CA LEU A 5 3.67 7.32 35.25
C LEU A 5 5.12 7.79 35.46
N MET A 6 5.33 9.01 36.02
CA MET A 6 6.66 9.44 36.43
C MET A 6 7.24 8.56 37.56
N LEU A 7 6.39 8.05 38.44
CA LEU A 7 6.80 7.19 39.54
C LEU A 7 6.82 5.69 39.19
N ALA A 8 5.96 5.27 38.25
CA ALA A 8 5.88 3.90 37.77
C ALA A 8 5.54 3.89 36.27
N PRO A 9 6.53 3.98 35.39
CA PRO A 9 6.34 4.09 33.93
C PRO A 9 5.52 2.95 33.30
N GLY A 10 5.60 1.74 33.85
CA GLY A 10 4.86 0.57 33.38
C GLY A 10 3.49 0.34 34.02
N TYR A 11 2.88 1.33 34.71
CA TYR A 11 1.60 1.12 35.35
C TYR A 11 0.43 1.17 34.37
N LEU A 12 0.11 0.00 33.79
CA LEU A 12 -0.92 -0.20 32.77
C LEU A 12 -2.28 0.49 33.04
N PRO A 13 -2.84 0.50 34.27
CA PRO A 13 -4.11 1.20 34.55
C PRO A 13 -4.01 2.71 34.31
N ALA A 14 -2.87 3.34 34.63
CA ALA A 14 -2.68 4.78 34.39
C ALA A 14 -2.50 5.08 32.92
N GLN A 15 -1.75 4.25 32.19
CA GLN A 15 -1.61 4.38 30.74
C GLN A 15 -2.98 4.29 30.05
N LYS A 16 -3.79 3.26 30.35
CA LYS A 16 -5.13 3.11 29.78
C LYS A 16 -6.07 4.28 30.13
N ALA A 17 -5.94 4.85 31.31
CA ALA A 17 -6.72 6.01 31.72
C ALA A 17 -6.30 7.27 30.96
N LEU A 18 -4.99 7.46 30.72
CA LEU A 18 -4.46 8.57 29.94
C LEU A 18 -4.86 8.47 28.47
N VAL A 19 -4.76 7.30 27.85
CA VAL A 19 -5.24 7.06 26.49
C VAL A 19 -6.68 7.55 26.33
N ARG A 20 -7.58 7.07 27.21
CA ARG A 20 -9.00 7.48 27.19
C ARG A 20 -9.20 8.98 27.41
N LEU A 21 -8.37 9.58 28.25
CA LEU A 21 -8.44 11.01 28.55
C LEU A 21 -8.02 11.84 27.34
N TYR A 22 -6.90 11.49 26.71
CA TYR A 22 -6.40 12.18 25.52
C TYR A 22 -7.35 12.01 24.34
N GLU A 23 -7.87 10.80 24.10
CA GLU A 23 -8.93 10.57 23.10
C GLU A 23 -10.15 11.44 23.33
N LYS A 24 -10.66 11.49 24.59
CA LYS A 24 -11.83 12.29 24.95
C LYS A 24 -11.60 13.80 24.80
N GLN A 25 -10.36 14.25 25.02
CA GLN A 25 -9.96 15.65 24.92
C GLN A 25 -9.51 16.04 23.50
N GLY A 26 -9.39 15.08 22.57
CA GLY A 26 -8.85 15.31 21.23
C GLY A 26 -7.36 15.67 21.22
N LYS A 27 -6.61 15.30 22.26
CA LYS A 27 -5.17 15.56 22.39
C LYS A 27 -4.36 14.48 21.69
N TRP A 28 -4.48 14.46 20.36
CA TRP A 28 -3.92 13.38 19.54
C TRP A 28 -2.39 13.37 19.52
N LEU A 29 -1.74 14.55 19.53
CA LEU A 29 -0.27 14.64 19.58
C LEU A 29 0.29 14.17 20.92
N ASP A 30 -0.37 14.48 22.03
CA ASP A 30 0.03 13.99 23.35
C ASP A 30 -0.09 12.46 23.42
N LEU A 31 -1.15 11.91 22.79
CA LEU A 31 -1.34 10.45 22.70
C LEU A 31 -0.27 9.78 21.85
N VAL A 32 0.10 10.36 20.70
CA VAL A 32 1.20 9.86 19.89
C VAL A 32 2.52 9.90 20.65
N GLY A 33 2.81 11.01 21.35
CA GLY A 33 4.02 11.12 22.19
C GLY A 33 4.10 10.05 23.28
N MET A 34 2.95 9.69 23.88
CA MET A 34 2.89 8.59 24.86
C MET A 34 3.18 7.23 24.18
N TYR A 35 2.65 6.98 22.99
CA TYR A 35 2.93 5.75 22.24
C TYR A 35 4.39 5.66 21.77
N GLU A 36 5.04 6.78 21.42
CA GLU A 36 6.48 6.78 21.12
C GLU A 36 7.31 6.40 22.35
N GLN A 37 6.92 6.86 23.55
CA GLN A 37 7.57 6.44 24.78
C GLN A 37 7.38 4.94 25.03
N ASP A 38 6.15 4.42 24.89
CA ASP A 38 5.86 2.98 25.03
C ASP A 38 6.72 2.13 24.08
N LEU A 39 6.95 2.61 22.83
CA LEU A 39 7.81 1.92 21.86
C LEU A 39 9.29 1.86 22.29
N THR A 40 9.77 2.84 23.05
CA THR A 40 11.15 2.80 23.57
C THR A 40 11.30 1.82 24.72
N ASP A 41 10.23 1.59 25.47
CA ASP A 41 10.22 0.77 26.68
C ASP A 41 9.91 -0.71 26.39
N THR A 42 9.24 -1.02 25.25
CA THR A 42 8.88 -2.40 24.89
C THR A 42 9.86 -3.01 23.89
N THR A 43 10.22 -4.28 24.13
CA THR A 43 11.00 -5.12 23.21
C THR A 43 10.13 -6.18 22.52
N ASP A 44 8.85 -6.24 22.84
CA ASP A 44 7.92 -7.18 22.22
C ASP A 44 7.53 -6.68 20.82
N ARG A 45 7.87 -7.50 19.82
CA ARG A 45 7.61 -7.19 18.40
C ARG A 45 6.11 -6.99 18.11
N GLU A 46 5.25 -7.81 18.70
CA GLU A 46 3.82 -7.71 18.46
C GLU A 46 3.23 -6.45 19.09
N GLU A 47 3.66 -6.09 20.29
CA GLU A 47 3.27 -4.82 20.92
C GLU A 47 3.75 -3.62 20.13
N GLN A 48 4.99 -3.66 19.61
CA GLN A 48 5.52 -2.59 18.74
C GLN A 48 4.67 -2.42 17.49
N ILE A 49 4.33 -3.53 16.79
CA ILE A 49 3.48 -3.50 15.59
C ILE A 49 2.11 -2.91 15.90
N GLN A 50 1.48 -3.33 17.00
CA GLN A 50 0.15 -2.82 17.39
C GLN A 50 0.20 -1.33 17.73
N THR A 51 1.22 -0.87 18.44
CA THR A 51 1.40 0.53 18.81
C THR A 51 1.64 1.40 17.58
N LEU A 52 2.53 0.99 16.68
CA LEU A 52 2.79 1.68 15.43
C LEU A 52 1.55 1.77 14.52
N ASN A 53 0.74 0.72 14.45
CA ASN A 53 -0.52 0.75 13.71
C ASN A 53 -1.53 1.73 14.32
N LYS A 54 -1.63 1.82 15.65
CA LYS A 54 -2.48 2.82 16.32
C LYS A 54 -2.01 4.25 16.03
N MET A 55 -0.71 4.49 16.06
CA MET A 55 -0.12 5.80 15.74
C MET A 55 -0.40 6.16 14.27
N ALA A 56 -0.21 5.23 13.34
CA ALA A 56 -0.52 5.43 11.93
C ALA A 56 -2.00 5.81 11.74
N GLN A 57 -2.91 5.14 12.43
CA GLN A 57 -4.34 5.45 12.37
C GLN A 57 -4.65 6.84 12.92
N ILE A 58 -4.03 7.25 14.03
CA ILE A 58 -4.22 8.60 14.60
C ILE A 58 -3.73 9.65 13.62
N HIS A 59 -2.54 9.47 13.05
CA HIS A 59 -2.00 10.39 12.06
C HIS A 59 -2.90 10.49 10.82
N GLU A 60 -3.42 9.36 10.33
CA GLU A 60 -4.32 9.35 9.17
C GLU A 60 -5.68 9.98 9.48
N ASP A 61 -6.38 9.49 10.51
CA ASP A 61 -7.81 9.76 10.72
C ASP A 61 -8.07 11.05 11.51
N ARG A 62 -7.13 11.42 12.40
CA ARG A 62 -7.33 12.55 13.34
C ARG A 62 -6.48 13.76 13.01
N LEU A 63 -5.26 13.54 12.55
CA LEU A 63 -4.32 14.61 12.24
C LEU A 63 -4.26 14.91 10.74
N THR A 64 -4.79 14.03 9.88
CA THR A 64 -4.70 14.11 8.41
C THR A 64 -3.24 14.24 7.94
N ASP A 65 -2.34 13.60 8.69
CA ASP A 65 -0.89 13.65 8.52
C ASP A 65 -0.40 12.36 7.87
N PHE A 66 -0.55 12.27 6.55
CA PHE A 66 -0.14 11.10 5.77
C PHE A 66 1.36 10.79 5.85
N PRO A 67 2.28 11.79 5.84
CA PRO A 67 3.71 11.51 5.98
C PRO A 67 4.05 10.71 7.25
N HIS A 68 3.58 11.13 8.41
CA HIS A 68 3.86 10.42 9.66
C HIS A 68 3.10 9.08 9.74
N ALA A 69 1.88 8.99 9.20
CA ALA A 69 1.18 7.71 9.10
C ALA A 69 1.96 6.69 8.27
N ILE A 70 2.51 7.12 7.12
CA ILE A 70 3.37 6.29 6.26
C ILE A 70 4.63 5.86 6.99
N GLU A 71 5.27 6.77 7.75
CA GLU A 71 6.48 6.46 8.51
C GLU A 71 6.22 5.38 9.57
N CYS A 72 5.13 5.49 10.32
CA CYS A 72 4.74 4.47 11.29
C CYS A 72 4.56 3.09 10.63
N LEU A 73 3.88 3.01 9.46
CA LEU A 73 3.69 1.73 8.77
C LEU A 73 4.99 1.18 8.18
N LYS A 74 5.92 2.03 7.74
CA LYS A 74 7.26 1.60 7.33
C LYS A 74 8.03 0.97 8.48
N ARG A 75 7.99 1.58 9.67
CA ARG A 75 8.60 1.00 10.87
C ARG A 75 8.00 -0.37 11.21
N VAL A 76 6.70 -0.60 10.97
CA VAL A 76 6.12 -1.95 11.09
C VAL A 76 6.76 -2.92 10.10
N LEU A 77 6.98 -2.52 8.84
CA LEU A 77 7.60 -3.39 7.83
C LEU A 77 9.11 -3.63 8.09
N GLU A 78 9.79 -2.76 8.82
CA GLU A 78 11.15 -3.01 9.32
C GLU A 78 11.17 -4.13 10.38
N ILE A 79 10.11 -4.22 11.20
CA ILE A 79 9.96 -5.27 12.21
C ILE A 79 9.47 -6.58 11.58
N ALA A 80 8.51 -6.50 10.65
CA ALA A 80 7.86 -7.63 10.00
C ALA A 80 7.62 -7.30 8.51
N SER A 81 8.61 -7.59 7.66
CA SER A 81 8.61 -7.23 6.23
C SER A 81 7.53 -7.94 5.42
N ASP A 82 6.99 -9.05 5.92
CA ASP A 82 5.94 -9.87 5.30
C ASP A 82 4.55 -9.62 5.89
N HIS A 83 4.38 -8.59 6.71
CA HIS A 83 3.10 -8.28 7.33
C HIS A 83 2.10 -7.71 6.32
N LEU A 84 1.41 -8.58 5.59
CA LEU A 84 0.47 -8.23 4.52
C LEU A 84 -0.58 -7.17 4.90
N PRO A 85 -1.19 -7.17 6.10
CA PRO A 85 -2.11 -6.09 6.47
C PRO A 85 -1.46 -4.71 6.42
N THR A 86 -0.21 -4.58 6.87
CA THR A 86 0.52 -3.30 6.81
C THR A 86 0.89 -2.92 5.38
N VAL A 87 1.33 -3.88 4.54
CA VAL A 87 1.61 -3.63 3.12
C VAL A 87 0.37 -3.03 2.45
N ARG A 88 -0.81 -3.61 2.66
CA ARG A 88 -2.07 -3.10 2.09
C ARG A 88 -2.48 -1.73 2.62
N ASN A 89 -2.33 -1.50 3.93
CA ASN A 89 -2.62 -0.19 4.53
C ASN A 89 -1.67 0.88 4.00
N LEU A 90 -0.40 0.57 3.85
CA LEU A 90 0.60 1.47 3.29
C LEU A 90 0.30 1.79 1.82
N GLY A 91 -0.12 0.79 1.02
CA GLY A 91 -0.56 0.99 -0.36
C GLY A 91 -1.71 1.98 -0.47
N ARG A 92 -2.73 1.82 0.38
CA ARG A 92 -3.87 2.76 0.46
C ARG A 92 -3.43 4.18 0.84
N LEU A 93 -2.48 4.32 1.74
CA LEU A 93 -1.94 5.65 2.11
C LEU A 93 -1.11 6.26 0.97
N TYR A 94 -0.30 5.48 0.27
CA TYR A 94 0.44 5.97 -0.90
C TYR A 94 -0.52 6.45 -2.00
N GLU A 95 -1.59 5.72 -2.28
CA GLU A 95 -2.62 6.13 -3.24
C GLU A 95 -3.27 7.46 -2.84
N ARG A 96 -3.69 7.61 -1.56
CA ARG A 96 -4.29 8.85 -1.04
C ARG A 96 -3.31 10.03 -1.02
N ALA A 97 -2.04 9.76 -0.80
CA ALA A 97 -0.98 10.77 -0.80
C ALA A 97 -0.42 11.08 -2.19
N GLY A 98 -0.88 10.38 -3.25
CA GLY A 98 -0.37 10.53 -4.61
C GLY A 98 1.07 10.06 -4.79
N ARG A 99 1.55 9.18 -3.90
CA ARG A 99 2.92 8.64 -3.93
C ARG A 99 3.01 7.42 -4.85
N TRP A 100 2.78 7.66 -6.13
CA TRP A 100 2.59 6.61 -7.13
C TRP A 100 3.81 5.73 -7.33
N THR A 101 5.02 6.31 -7.35
CA THR A 101 6.27 5.54 -7.50
C THR A 101 6.50 4.57 -6.33
N ASP A 102 6.21 5.02 -5.11
CA ASP A 102 6.32 4.16 -3.92
C ASP A 102 5.27 3.04 -3.95
N LEU A 103 4.07 3.34 -4.46
CA LEU A 103 2.99 2.37 -4.60
C LEU A 103 3.35 1.26 -5.59
N LEU A 104 4.01 1.58 -6.70
CA LEU A 104 4.49 0.56 -7.66
C LEU A 104 5.42 -0.46 -6.98
N GLY A 105 6.41 0.03 -6.24
CA GLY A 105 7.35 -0.84 -5.52
C GLY A 105 6.65 -1.69 -4.45
N LEU A 106 5.66 -1.12 -3.78
CA LEU A 106 4.89 -1.83 -2.76
C LEU A 106 4.00 -2.94 -3.36
N HIS A 107 3.39 -2.69 -4.53
CA HIS A 107 2.64 -3.72 -5.26
C HIS A 107 3.52 -4.88 -5.71
N ASP A 108 4.77 -4.60 -6.14
CA ASP A 108 5.73 -5.65 -6.46
C ASP A 108 6.11 -6.47 -5.22
N GLN A 109 6.25 -5.83 -4.06
CA GLN A 109 6.47 -6.54 -2.77
C GLN A 109 5.24 -7.38 -2.39
N GLU A 110 4.02 -6.84 -2.49
CA GLU A 110 2.78 -7.58 -2.20
C GLU A 110 2.63 -8.78 -3.15
N ALA A 111 2.92 -8.61 -4.43
CA ALA A 111 2.89 -9.68 -5.43
C ALA A 111 3.88 -10.80 -5.10
N ALA A 112 5.09 -10.47 -4.62
CA ALA A 112 6.09 -11.45 -4.21
C ALA A 112 5.67 -12.24 -2.96
N LEU A 113 4.91 -11.61 -2.06
CA LEU A 113 4.38 -12.27 -0.86
C LEU A 113 3.10 -13.07 -1.14
N SER A 114 2.44 -12.83 -2.27
CA SER A 114 1.19 -13.49 -2.64
C SER A 114 1.45 -14.86 -3.28
N GLY A 115 0.77 -15.90 -2.77
CA GLY A 115 0.71 -17.21 -3.43
C GLY A 115 -0.41 -17.31 -4.50
N ASP A 116 -1.21 -16.26 -4.70
CA ASP A 116 -2.34 -16.25 -5.63
C ASP A 116 -1.97 -15.54 -6.93
N THR A 117 -1.87 -16.32 -8.01
CA THR A 117 -1.59 -15.81 -9.36
C THR A 117 -2.59 -14.74 -9.82
N ARG A 118 -3.85 -14.84 -9.42
CA ARG A 118 -4.86 -13.84 -9.80
C ARG A 118 -4.59 -12.50 -9.14
N GLN A 119 -4.16 -12.51 -7.87
CA GLN A 119 -3.76 -11.30 -7.17
C GLN A 119 -2.52 -10.68 -7.80
N VAL A 120 -1.52 -11.49 -8.14
CA VAL A 120 -0.31 -11.02 -8.84
C VAL A 120 -0.64 -10.35 -10.17
N VAL A 121 -1.51 -10.96 -10.98
CA VAL A 121 -1.98 -10.36 -12.26
C VAL A 121 -2.73 -9.05 -12.01
N SER A 122 -3.59 -8.99 -11.00
CA SER A 122 -4.33 -7.78 -10.65
C SER A 122 -3.41 -6.62 -10.22
N LEU A 123 -2.41 -6.90 -9.39
CA LEU A 123 -1.42 -5.90 -8.95
C LEU A 123 -0.56 -5.41 -10.13
N ALA A 124 -0.11 -6.33 -10.99
CA ALA A 124 0.64 -5.98 -12.19
C ALA A 124 -0.18 -5.10 -13.16
N HIS A 125 -1.48 -5.40 -13.33
CA HIS A 125 -2.37 -4.57 -14.13
C HIS A 125 -2.54 -3.17 -13.52
N ARG A 126 -2.76 -3.10 -12.20
CA ARG A 126 -2.87 -1.81 -11.51
C ARG A 126 -1.59 -0.97 -11.62
N ASN A 127 -0.43 -1.61 -11.59
CA ASN A 127 0.84 -0.91 -11.85
C ASN A 127 0.89 -0.31 -13.27
N ALA A 128 0.40 -1.05 -14.27
CA ALA A 128 0.32 -0.53 -15.63
C ALA A 128 -0.63 0.67 -15.75
N GLU A 129 -1.80 0.64 -15.09
CA GLU A 129 -2.73 1.77 -15.03
C GLU A 129 -2.09 3.00 -14.36
N ILE A 130 -1.38 2.81 -13.24
CA ILE A 130 -0.68 3.90 -12.54
C ILE A 130 0.37 4.54 -13.45
N LEU A 131 1.18 3.74 -14.14
CA LEU A 131 2.18 4.25 -15.08
C LEU A 131 1.53 5.06 -16.21
N GLU A 132 0.42 4.58 -16.76
CA GLU A 132 -0.28 5.26 -17.83
C GLU A 132 -1.00 6.53 -17.37
N GLU A 133 -1.79 6.42 -16.30
CA GLU A 133 -2.75 7.45 -15.93
C GLU A 133 -2.18 8.51 -14.97
N GLN A 134 -1.35 8.09 -14.04
CA GLN A 134 -0.82 8.98 -13.00
C GLN A 134 0.57 9.50 -13.33
N LEU A 135 1.47 8.62 -13.71
CA LEU A 135 2.86 8.98 -14.02
C LEU A 135 3.04 9.44 -15.46
N LYS A 136 2.07 9.18 -16.35
CA LYS A 136 2.14 9.48 -17.79
C LYS A 136 3.36 8.86 -18.48
N ASP A 137 3.89 7.79 -17.89
CA ASP A 137 4.98 6.99 -18.45
C ASP A 137 4.41 5.95 -19.39
N ARG A 138 4.24 6.35 -20.64
CA ARG A 138 3.66 5.51 -21.68
C ARG A 138 4.51 4.29 -22.00
N ALA A 139 5.83 4.45 -22.03
CA ALA A 139 6.74 3.34 -22.32
C ALA A 139 6.72 2.31 -21.18
N GLY A 140 6.77 2.77 -19.94
CA GLY A 140 6.61 1.94 -18.76
C GLY A 140 5.27 1.23 -18.72
N ALA A 141 4.17 1.93 -19.09
CA ALA A 141 2.83 1.33 -19.13
C ALA A 141 2.75 0.18 -20.15
N VAL A 142 3.29 0.36 -21.36
CA VAL A 142 3.36 -0.70 -22.38
C VAL A 142 4.08 -1.93 -21.82
N ALA A 143 5.29 -1.74 -21.28
CA ALA A 143 6.07 -2.84 -20.69
C ALA A 143 5.34 -3.54 -19.53
N ALA A 144 4.63 -2.76 -18.70
CA ALA A 144 3.85 -3.31 -17.58
C ALA A 144 2.64 -4.13 -18.07
N TYR A 145 1.89 -3.66 -19.08
CA TYR A 145 0.81 -4.44 -19.68
C TYR A 145 1.31 -5.70 -20.38
N GLU A 146 2.45 -5.65 -21.08
CA GLU A 146 3.09 -6.84 -21.65
C GLU A 146 3.44 -7.87 -20.56
N ARG A 147 3.95 -7.41 -19.42
CA ARG A 147 4.19 -8.27 -18.25
C ARG A 147 2.90 -8.93 -17.73
N VAL A 148 1.78 -8.19 -17.71
CA VAL A 148 0.46 -8.77 -17.35
C VAL A 148 0.11 -9.90 -18.32
N LEU A 149 0.28 -9.72 -19.63
CA LEU A 149 -0.01 -10.76 -20.61
C LEU A 149 0.97 -11.94 -20.56
N ALA A 150 2.19 -11.72 -20.12
CA ALA A 150 3.12 -12.83 -19.85
C ALA A 150 2.65 -13.71 -18.67
N LEU A 151 2.00 -13.11 -17.66
CA LEU A 151 1.41 -13.83 -16.53
C LEU A 151 0.05 -14.44 -16.87
N SER A 152 -0.75 -13.77 -17.68
CA SER A 152 -2.10 -14.17 -18.09
C SER A 152 -2.37 -13.75 -19.53
N PRO A 153 -2.04 -14.60 -20.53
CA PRO A 153 -2.14 -14.24 -21.97
C PRO A 153 -3.56 -13.84 -22.41
N ALA A 154 -4.57 -14.34 -21.72
CA ALA A 154 -5.97 -14.12 -22.01
C ALA A 154 -6.61 -13.03 -21.12
N TYR A 155 -5.84 -12.05 -20.63
CA TYR A 155 -6.37 -10.99 -19.76
C TYR A 155 -6.92 -9.81 -20.58
N PRO A 156 -8.27 -9.70 -20.77
CA PRO A 156 -8.86 -8.75 -21.72
C PRO A 156 -8.53 -7.27 -21.41
N PRO A 157 -8.46 -6.82 -20.14
CA PRO A 157 -8.15 -5.42 -19.86
C PRO A 157 -6.77 -5.00 -20.38
N ALA A 158 -5.74 -5.86 -20.24
CA ALA A 158 -4.39 -5.57 -20.73
C ALA A 158 -4.32 -5.61 -22.25
N LEU A 159 -5.01 -6.56 -22.91
CA LEU A 159 -5.10 -6.60 -24.37
C LEU A 159 -5.70 -5.31 -24.93
N LYS A 160 -6.82 -4.84 -24.34
CA LYS A 160 -7.46 -3.58 -24.72
C LYS A 160 -6.54 -2.37 -24.54
N ALA A 161 -5.87 -2.28 -23.39
CA ALA A 161 -4.98 -1.16 -23.09
C ALA A 161 -3.80 -1.12 -24.05
N LEU A 162 -3.14 -2.25 -24.28
CA LEU A 162 -2.03 -2.36 -25.24
C LEU A 162 -2.48 -2.05 -26.67
N GLY A 163 -3.61 -2.60 -27.11
CA GLY A 163 -4.16 -2.30 -28.45
C GLY A 163 -4.36 -0.81 -28.67
N ARG A 164 -4.90 -0.10 -27.67
CA ARG A 164 -5.08 1.35 -27.69
C ARG A 164 -3.72 2.09 -27.75
N LEU A 165 -2.76 1.69 -26.90
CA LEU A 165 -1.43 2.31 -26.84
C LEU A 165 -0.67 2.11 -28.15
N TYR A 166 -0.67 0.90 -28.73
CA TYR A 166 -0.02 0.62 -30.01
C TYR A 166 -0.66 1.36 -31.19
N ALA A 167 -2.01 1.47 -31.21
CA ALA A 167 -2.70 2.25 -32.24
C ALA A 167 -2.28 3.73 -32.20
N GLN A 168 -2.16 4.29 -31.02
CA GLN A 168 -1.73 5.68 -30.84
C GLN A 168 -0.26 5.91 -31.21
N ASP A 169 0.61 4.89 -31.06
CA ASP A 169 2.03 4.95 -31.39
C ASP A 169 2.31 4.58 -32.86
N GLY A 170 1.28 4.20 -33.64
CA GLY A 170 1.43 3.72 -35.01
C GLY A 170 2.13 2.36 -35.13
N LYS A 171 2.16 1.58 -34.03
CA LYS A 171 2.76 0.25 -33.96
C LYS A 171 1.80 -0.80 -34.52
N TRP A 172 1.61 -0.82 -35.82
CA TRP A 172 0.57 -1.61 -36.49
C TRP A 172 0.80 -3.13 -36.43
N GLU A 173 2.04 -3.57 -36.39
CA GLU A 173 2.38 -4.99 -36.28
C GLU A 173 1.99 -5.53 -34.89
N GLU A 174 2.34 -4.81 -33.82
CA GLU A 174 2.00 -5.13 -32.45
C GLU A 174 0.48 -5.08 -32.24
N LEU A 175 -0.18 -4.07 -32.81
CA LEU A 175 -1.63 -3.95 -32.78
C LEU A 175 -2.32 -5.15 -33.44
N THR A 176 -1.83 -5.57 -34.61
CA THR A 176 -2.37 -6.74 -35.31
C THR A 176 -2.21 -8.01 -34.48
N ARG A 177 -1.07 -8.15 -33.80
CA ARG A 177 -0.82 -9.26 -32.87
C ARG A 177 -1.81 -9.26 -31.71
N MET A 178 -2.09 -8.08 -31.13
CA MET A 178 -3.08 -7.94 -30.04
C MET A 178 -4.48 -8.35 -30.48
N TYR A 179 -4.96 -7.88 -31.65
CA TYR A 179 -6.28 -8.26 -32.15
C TYR A 179 -6.41 -9.75 -32.47
N ARG A 180 -5.33 -10.39 -32.94
CA ARG A 180 -5.33 -11.85 -33.15
C ARG A 180 -5.45 -12.58 -31.82
N ALA A 181 -4.68 -12.18 -30.79
CA ALA A 181 -4.78 -12.79 -29.48
C ALA A 181 -6.15 -12.56 -28.84
N GLU A 182 -6.76 -11.38 -29.01
CA GLU A 182 -8.10 -11.09 -28.52
C GLU A 182 -9.17 -11.96 -29.23
N ALA A 183 -9.03 -12.15 -30.55
CA ALA A 183 -9.94 -12.98 -31.33
C ALA A 183 -9.87 -14.47 -30.96
N GLU A 184 -8.70 -14.98 -30.58
CA GLU A 184 -8.54 -16.37 -30.10
C GLU A 184 -9.22 -16.63 -28.76
N ILE A 185 -9.38 -15.58 -27.95
CA ILE A 185 -10.02 -15.64 -26.62
C ILE A 185 -11.53 -15.44 -26.70
N ALA A 186 -12.01 -14.73 -27.73
CA ALA A 186 -13.41 -14.44 -27.90
C ALA A 186 -14.21 -15.76 -28.00
N PRO A 187 -15.30 -15.93 -27.20
CA PRO A 187 -16.13 -17.12 -27.32
C PRO A 187 -16.69 -17.18 -28.72
N THR A 188 -16.42 -18.29 -29.42
CA THR A 188 -17.10 -18.62 -30.68
C THR A 188 -18.58 -18.73 -30.43
N THR A 189 -19.35 -17.72 -30.83
CA THR A 189 -20.82 -17.74 -30.82
C THR A 189 -21.38 -18.76 -31.81
#